data_b7237f1122627903ff77c7cf569e3234
#
_entry.id   b7237f1122627903ff77c7cf569e3234
#
_cell.length_a   1.000
_cell.length_b   1.000
_cell.length_c   1.000
_cell.angle_alpha   90.00
_cell.angle_beta   90.00
_cell.angle_gamma   90.00
#
_symmetry.space_group_name_H-M   'P 1'
#
loop_
_entity.id
_entity.type
_entity.pdbx_description
1 polymer ?
#
loop_
_entity_poly.entity_id
_entity_poly.type
_entity_poly.pdbx_seq_one_letter_code
_entity_poly.pdbx_strand_id
1 'polypeptide(L)'
;MQKKDKINVDNAKYDSCGVRIIAASDMPVSLWSGGRTTEIYIAPEGALYAERNFLFRISTAEVELEESDFTSLPDYNRLIASVSGTMRLAHGANGSEKLVLPRSTVYAFDGGIQTHCVGKARDLNLMLRKGAAEGELVFVDSGTELDL
;
A
#
# COMPACT_ATOMS: atom_id res chain seq x y z
N MET A 1 -32.17 8.13 -20.76
CA MET A 1 -31.94 7.60 -19.40
C MET A 1 -30.96 6.48 -19.48
N GLN A 2 -29.67 6.78 -19.25
CA GLN A 2 -28.63 5.75 -19.28
C GLN A 2 -28.81 4.85 -18.06
N LYS A 3 -29.01 3.53 -18.30
CA LYS A 3 -28.92 2.52 -17.25
C LYS A 3 -27.53 2.60 -16.65
N LYS A 4 -27.43 2.97 -15.40
CA LYS A 4 -26.25 2.67 -14.60
C LYS A 4 -26.18 1.15 -14.48
N ASP A 5 -25.33 0.54 -15.24
CA ASP A 5 -24.97 -0.86 -15.03
C ASP A 5 -24.41 -0.97 -13.61
N LYS A 6 -25.14 -1.69 -12.77
CA LYS A 6 -24.62 -2.06 -11.45
C LYS A 6 -23.43 -2.96 -11.70
N ILE A 7 -22.23 -2.45 -11.43
CA ILE A 7 -21.01 -3.25 -11.42
C ILE A 7 -21.22 -4.31 -10.34
N ASN A 8 -21.34 -5.55 -10.75
CA ASN A 8 -21.48 -6.68 -9.84
C ASN A 8 -20.09 -6.96 -9.24
N VAL A 9 -19.89 -6.60 -7.98
CA VAL A 9 -18.61 -6.66 -7.28
C VAL A 9 -18.13 -8.09 -7.09
N ASP A 10 -19.04 -9.07 -7.12
CA ASP A 10 -18.74 -10.50 -6.97
C ASP A 10 -18.02 -11.12 -8.19
N ASN A 11 -17.97 -10.38 -9.31
CA ASN A 11 -17.22 -10.74 -10.50
C ASN A 11 -16.32 -9.57 -10.89
N ALA A 12 -15.35 -9.26 -10.04
CA ALA A 12 -14.38 -8.21 -10.31
C ALA A 12 -13.66 -8.48 -11.63
N LYS A 13 -14.34 -8.20 -12.72
CA LYS A 13 -13.80 -8.15 -14.06
C LYS A 13 -13.33 -6.73 -14.29
N TYR A 14 -12.17 -6.62 -14.90
CA TYR A 14 -11.77 -5.37 -15.50
C TYR A 14 -12.86 -4.93 -16.47
N ASP A 15 -13.17 -3.65 -16.48
CA ASP A 15 -14.01 -3.10 -17.54
C ASP A 15 -13.28 -3.18 -18.89
N SER A 16 -13.90 -2.70 -19.96
CA SER A 16 -13.30 -2.69 -21.30
C SER A 16 -12.01 -1.85 -21.40
N CYS A 17 -11.74 -1.03 -20.38
CA CYS A 17 -10.54 -0.20 -20.28
C CYS A 17 -9.48 -0.79 -19.31
N GLY A 18 -9.71 -1.98 -18.74
CA GLY A 18 -8.81 -2.60 -17.79
C GLY A 18 -8.88 -2.02 -16.36
N VAL A 19 -9.90 -1.24 -16.04
CA VAL A 19 -10.10 -0.65 -14.72
C VAL A 19 -10.86 -1.59 -13.81
N ARG A 20 -10.36 -1.80 -12.60
CA ARG A 20 -11.04 -2.54 -11.54
C ARG A 20 -11.52 -1.59 -10.45
N ILE A 21 -12.77 -1.71 -10.07
CA ILE A 21 -13.38 -0.96 -8.98
C ILE A 21 -13.61 -1.90 -7.81
N ILE A 22 -13.10 -1.52 -6.64
CA ILE A 22 -13.24 -2.27 -5.39
C ILE A 22 -14.00 -1.39 -4.40
N ALA A 23 -15.12 -1.91 -3.88
CA ALA A 23 -15.87 -1.19 -2.86
C ALA A 23 -15.12 -1.20 -1.52
N ALA A 24 -15.15 -0.09 -0.79
CA ALA A 24 -14.49 -0.01 0.51
C ALA A 24 -15.00 -1.05 1.52
N SER A 25 -16.29 -1.45 1.40
CA SER A 25 -16.89 -2.51 2.22
C SER A 25 -16.26 -3.90 1.99
N ASP A 26 -15.63 -4.11 0.85
CA ASP A 26 -15.04 -5.39 0.47
C ASP A 26 -13.54 -5.46 0.79
N MET A 27 -12.98 -4.38 1.33
CA MET A 27 -11.59 -4.30 1.71
C MET A 27 -11.39 -4.85 3.13
N PRO A 28 -10.67 -5.99 3.31
CA PRO A 28 -10.40 -6.54 4.62
C PRO A 28 -9.58 -5.60 5.49
N VAL A 29 -9.90 -5.54 6.78
CA VAL A 29 -9.15 -4.78 7.77
C VAL A 29 -8.49 -5.74 8.75
N SER A 30 -7.20 -5.54 8.99
CA SER A 30 -6.42 -6.28 9.98
C SER A 30 -5.80 -5.33 11.01
N LEU A 31 -5.74 -5.79 12.25
CA LEU A 31 -5.08 -5.09 13.35
C LEU A 31 -3.64 -5.60 13.50
N TRP A 32 -2.73 -4.70 13.83
CA TRP A 32 -1.35 -5.01 14.16
C TRP A 32 -0.88 -4.13 15.33
N SER A 33 0.32 -4.36 15.84
CA SER A 33 0.80 -3.66 17.04
C SER A 33 0.87 -2.14 16.94
N GLY A 34 1.01 -1.59 15.73
CA GLY A 34 1.12 -0.14 15.50
C GLY A 34 -0.16 0.54 15.02
N GLY A 35 -1.24 -0.22 14.76
CA GLY A 35 -2.47 0.33 14.23
C GLY A 35 -3.31 -0.67 13.44
N ARG A 36 -3.88 -0.23 12.33
CA ARG A 36 -4.72 -1.06 11.45
C ARG A 36 -4.35 -0.87 9.99
N THR A 37 -4.53 -1.92 9.23
CA THR A 37 -4.31 -1.93 7.78
C THR A 37 -5.57 -2.37 7.06
N THR A 38 -5.96 -1.61 6.05
CA THR A 38 -7.00 -1.98 5.08
C THR A 38 -6.31 -2.48 3.82
N GLU A 39 -6.59 -3.71 3.42
CA GLU A 39 -6.10 -4.30 2.18
C GLU A 39 -6.98 -3.85 1.03
N ILE A 40 -6.43 -3.09 0.10
CA ILE A 40 -7.16 -2.62 -1.08
C ILE A 40 -7.18 -3.72 -2.13
N TYR A 41 -6.03 -4.34 -2.39
CA TYR A 41 -5.91 -5.43 -3.34
C TYR A 41 -4.67 -6.28 -3.07
N ILE A 42 -4.77 -7.57 -3.36
CA ILE A 42 -3.65 -8.51 -3.35
C ILE A 42 -3.72 -9.40 -4.58
N ALA A 43 -2.60 -9.65 -5.23
CA ALA A 43 -2.49 -10.48 -6.41
C ALA A 43 -1.55 -11.69 -6.18
N PRO A 44 -1.90 -12.88 -6.71
CA PRO A 44 -3.15 -13.20 -7.37
C PRO A 44 -4.36 -13.11 -6.44
N GLU A 45 -5.54 -12.98 -7.01
CA GLU A 45 -6.77 -12.94 -6.23
C GLU A 45 -6.89 -14.19 -5.34
N GLY A 46 -7.25 -13.98 -4.07
CA GLY A 46 -7.30 -15.04 -3.06
C GLY A 46 -5.97 -15.34 -2.37
N ALA A 47 -4.88 -14.69 -2.75
CA ALA A 47 -3.63 -14.78 -2.01
C ALA A 47 -3.79 -14.24 -0.58
N LEU A 48 -3.02 -14.78 0.35
CA LEU A 48 -3.03 -14.34 1.74
C LEU A 48 -1.73 -13.62 2.08
N TYR A 49 -1.83 -12.44 2.66
CA TYR A 49 -0.66 -11.67 3.09
C TYR A 49 0.27 -12.48 4.01
N ALA A 50 -0.30 -13.29 4.91
CA ALA A 50 0.47 -14.10 5.85
C ALA A 50 1.34 -15.18 5.20
N GLU A 51 0.97 -15.66 4.01
CA GLU A 51 1.72 -16.70 3.30
C GLU A 51 2.98 -16.16 2.60
N ARG A 52 3.11 -14.85 2.43
CA ARG A 52 4.29 -14.22 1.83
C ARG A 52 4.63 -14.73 0.43
N ASN A 53 3.61 -15.10 -0.36
CA ASN A 53 3.77 -15.63 -1.71
C ASN A 53 2.97 -14.87 -2.79
N PHE A 54 2.43 -13.70 -2.43
CA PHE A 54 1.71 -12.83 -3.36
C PHE A 54 2.66 -12.13 -4.35
N LEU A 55 2.14 -11.70 -5.50
CA LEU A 55 2.89 -10.94 -6.51
C LEU A 55 3.01 -9.47 -6.12
N PHE A 56 1.89 -8.84 -5.81
CA PHE A 56 1.84 -7.48 -5.29
C PHE A 56 0.66 -7.28 -4.35
N ARG A 57 0.76 -6.29 -3.51
CA ARG A 57 -0.30 -5.90 -2.58
C ARG A 57 -0.37 -4.39 -2.46
N ILE A 58 -1.59 -3.88 -2.50
CA ILE A 58 -1.89 -2.47 -2.25
C ILE A 58 -2.67 -2.40 -0.93
N SER A 59 -2.22 -1.60 -0.01
CA SER A 59 -2.86 -1.41 1.29
C SER A 59 -2.70 0.01 1.80
N THR A 60 -3.60 0.42 2.69
CA THR A 60 -3.47 1.66 3.45
C THR A 60 -3.46 1.33 4.93
N ALA A 61 -2.54 1.92 5.67
CA ALA A 61 -2.46 1.72 7.12
C ALA A 61 -2.68 3.04 7.86
N GLU A 62 -3.39 2.94 8.97
CA GLU A 62 -3.45 4.00 9.98
C GLU A 62 -2.50 3.63 11.10
N VAL A 63 -1.41 4.37 11.23
CA VAL A 63 -0.44 4.25 12.32
C VAL A 63 -0.97 5.04 13.51
N GLU A 64 -1.38 4.34 14.55
CA GLU A 64 -2.05 4.91 15.72
C GLU A 64 -1.10 5.18 16.89
N LEU A 65 0.05 4.51 16.92
CA LEU A 65 1.09 4.71 17.92
C LEU A 65 2.10 5.77 17.47
N GLU A 66 2.71 6.45 18.44
CA GLU A 66 3.79 7.40 18.18
C GLU A 66 5.01 6.73 17.52
N GLU A 67 5.25 5.46 17.83
CA GLU A 67 6.33 4.64 17.30
C GLU A 67 5.83 3.26 16.93
N SER A 68 6.34 2.71 15.84
CA SER A 68 6.00 1.37 15.36
C SER A 68 7.12 0.76 14.52
N ASP A 69 7.19 -0.55 14.50
CA ASP A 69 8.11 -1.29 13.63
C ASP A 69 7.35 -1.90 12.47
N PHE A 70 7.87 -1.75 11.26
CA PHE A 70 7.30 -2.34 10.08
C PHE A 70 7.73 -3.81 9.95
N THR A 71 6.80 -4.64 9.50
CA THR A 71 7.11 -6.04 9.21
C THR A 71 8.18 -6.15 8.14
N SER A 72 9.23 -6.92 8.41
CA SER A 72 10.27 -7.23 7.44
C SER A 72 9.73 -8.18 6.36
N LEU A 73 9.95 -7.82 5.10
CA LEU A 73 9.50 -8.55 3.92
C LEU A 73 10.66 -8.67 2.92
N PRO A 74 11.62 -9.60 3.14
CA PRO A 74 12.85 -9.66 2.36
C PRO A 74 12.66 -9.96 0.88
N ASP A 75 11.54 -10.61 0.51
CA ASP A 75 11.23 -10.96 -0.87
C ASP A 75 10.49 -9.85 -1.64
N TYR A 76 10.30 -8.68 -1.01
CA TYR A 76 9.50 -7.59 -1.59
C TYR A 76 10.25 -6.26 -1.58
N ASN A 77 10.05 -5.50 -2.65
CA ASN A 77 10.28 -4.06 -2.67
C ASN A 77 9.01 -3.35 -2.20
N ARG A 78 9.16 -2.25 -1.49
CA ARG A 78 8.04 -1.47 -0.97
C ARG A 78 8.12 -0.04 -1.48
N LEU A 79 6.96 0.48 -1.89
CA LEU A 79 6.75 1.90 -2.12
C LEU A 79 5.73 2.37 -1.10
N ILE A 80 6.09 3.36 -0.32
CA ILE A 80 5.22 3.94 0.70
C ILE A 80 5.01 5.42 0.45
N ALA A 81 3.80 5.87 0.67
CA ALA A 81 3.45 7.28 0.57
C ALA A 81 2.65 7.70 1.80
N SER A 82 2.95 8.84 2.38
CA SER A 82 2.10 9.43 3.41
C SER A 82 0.90 10.11 2.77
N VAL A 83 -0.29 9.65 3.08
CA VAL A 83 -1.57 10.25 2.65
C VAL A 83 -1.99 11.36 3.60
N SER A 84 -1.76 11.18 4.89
CA SER A 84 -1.96 12.21 5.91
C SER A 84 -0.95 12.06 7.03
N GLY A 85 -0.53 13.16 7.62
CA GLY A 85 0.51 13.20 8.63
C GLY A 85 1.91 13.12 8.04
N THR A 86 2.91 13.11 8.90
CA THR A 86 4.32 13.00 8.55
C THR A 86 4.92 11.77 9.21
N MET A 87 5.57 10.94 8.41
CA MET A 87 6.28 9.75 8.89
C MET A 87 7.78 10.06 8.96
N ARG A 88 8.40 9.66 10.04
CA ARG A 88 9.86 9.63 10.16
C ARG A 88 10.29 8.17 10.16
N LEU A 89 10.99 7.76 9.12
CA LEU A 89 11.46 6.39 8.97
C LEU A 89 12.93 6.31 9.34
N ALA A 90 13.29 5.25 10.06
CA ALA A 90 14.66 4.91 10.37
C ALA A 90 14.94 3.48 9.92
N HIS A 91 15.94 3.31 9.08
CA HIS A 91 16.32 2.02 8.53
C HIS A 91 17.55 1.43 9.21
N GLY A 92 17.62 0.08 9.19
CA GLY A 92 18.72 -0.69 9.74
C GLY A 92 18.61 -0.94 11.24
N ALA A 93 19.39 -1.89 11.74
CA ALA A 93 19.34 -2.33 13.14
C ALA A 93 19.62 -1.20 14.15
N ASN A 94 20.36 -0.18 13.75
CA ASN A 94 20.71 0.98 14.59
C ASN A 94 19.92 2.24 14.21
N GLY A 95 18.97 2.15 13.27
CA GLY A 95 18.23 3.32 12.78
C GLY A 95 19.13 4.42 12.20
N SER A 96 20.25 4.03 11.57
CA SER A 96 21.28 4.96 11.09
C SER A 96 20.85 5.77 9.88
N GLU A 97 20.01 5.19 9.03
CA GLU A 97 19.42 5.90 7.89
C GLU A 97 18.07 6.47 8.30
N LYS A 98 17.98 7.79 8.37
CA LYS A 98 16.76 8.51 8.76
C LYS A 98 16.21 9.30 7.59
N LEU A 99 14.90 9.20 7.40
CA LEU A 99 14.14 9.88 6.37
C LEU A 99 12.89 10.52 6.97
N VAL A 100 12.58 11.72 6.53
CA VAL A 100 11.29 12.36 6.79
C VAL A 100 10.44 12.24 5.53
N LEU A 101 9.27 11.64 5.67
CA LEU A 101 8.31 11.45 4.58
C LEU A 101 7.10 12.34 4.83
N PRO A 102 7.05 13.53 4.21
CA PRO A 102 5.89 14.40 4.29
C PRO A 102 4.75 13.86 3.42
N ARG A 103 3.56 14.42 3.59
CA ARG A 103 2.40 14.10 2.78
C ARG A 103 2.72 14.22 1.27
N SER A 104 2.13 13.33 0.48
CA SER A 104 2.23 13.30 -0.99
C SER A 104 3.64 13.07 -1.54
N THR A 105 4.48 12.42 -0.76
CA THR A 105 5.81 11.99 -1.18
C THR A 105 5.87 10.47 -1.19
N VAL A 106 6.39 9.90 -2.27
CA VAL A 106 6.60 8.45 -2.41
C VAL A 106 8.05 8.12 -2.09
N TYR A 107 8.24 7.07 -1.32
CA TYR A 107 9.55 6.54 -0.98
C TYR A 107 9.61 5.04 -1.25
N ALA A 108 10.63 4.61 -1.97
CA ALA A 108 10.87 3.22 -2.32
C ALA A 108 12.04 2.65 -1.49
N PHE A 109 11.87 1.45 -0.96
CA PHE A 109 12.92 0.77 -0.19
C PHE A 109 12.77 -0.75 -0.23
N ASP A 110 13.85 -1.45 0.10
CA ASP A 110 13.86 -2.91 0.24
C ASP A 110 13.05 -3.31 1.48
N GLY A 111 12.00 -4.10 1.28
CA GLY A 111 11.13 -4.56 2.36
C GLY A 111 11.80 -5.46 3.41
N GLY A 112 12.98 -6.00 3.11
CA GLY A 112 13.79 -6.78 4.06
C GLY A 112 14.56 -5.92 5.06
N ILE A 113 14.69 -4.63 4.81
CA ILE A 113 15.37 -3.73 5.74
C ILE A 113 14.49 -3.47 6.96
N GLN A 114 15.07 -3.64 8.14
CA GLN A 114 14.39 -3.28 9.39
C GLN A 114 14.03 -1.79 9.36
N THR A 115 12.76 -1.46 9.56
CA THR A 115 12.25 -0.10 9.45
C THR A 115 11.45 0.25 10.69
N HIS A 116 11.89 1.28 11.38
CA HIS A 116 11.19 1.91 12.50
C HIS A 116 10.52 3.19 12.03
N CYS A 117 9.28 3.40 12.44
CA CYS A 117 8.49 4.59 12.09
C CYS A 117 8.15 5.39 13.33
N VAL A 118 8.39 6.69 13.28
CA VAL A 118 7.95 7.65 14.29
C VAL A 118 6.94 8.60 13.65
N GLY A 119 5.80 8.74 14.28
CA GLY A 119 4.71 9.61 13.86
C GLY A 119 3.42 8.85 13.55
N LYS A 120 2.30 9.46 13.92
CA LYS A 120 0.97 9.01 13.56
C LYS A 120 0.65 9.50 12.16
N ALA A 121 0.33 8.58 11.26
CA ALA A 121 0.08 8.91 9.87
C ALA A 121 -0.87 7.89 9.24
N ARG A 122 -1.42 8.26 8.11
CA ARG A 122 -2.07 7.32 7.19
C ARG A 122 -1.18 7.18 5.97
N ASP A 123 -0.86 5.95 5.63
CA ASP A 123 -0.04 5.63 4.47
C ASP A 123 -0.82 4.97 3.34
N LEU A 124 -0.22 4.95 2.17
CA LEU A 124 -0.51 4.04 1.07
C LEU A 124 0.76 3.23 0.81
N ASN A 125 0.63 1.91 0.71
CA ASN A 125 1.74 0.99 0.59
C ASN A 125 1.52 0.07 -0.61
N LEU A 126 2.50 0.03 -1.51
CA LEU A 126 2.59 -0.93 -2.60
C LEU A 126 3.77 -1.85 -2.34
N MET A 127 3.49 -3.14 -2.23
CA MET A 127 4.49 -4.20 -2.06
C MET A 127 4.60 -4.98 -3.34
N LEU A 128 5.80 -5.13 -3.88
CA LEU A 128 6.09 -5.77 -5.16
C LEU A 128 7.08 -6.91 -4.94
N ARG A 129 6.72 -8.13 -5.37
CA ARG A 129 7.64 -9.28 -5.29
C ARG A 129 8.85 -9.04 -6.17
N LYS A 130 10.04 -9.13 -5.60
CA LYS A 130 11.33 -8.98 -6.29
C LYS A 130 11.43 -9.97 -7.44
N GLY A 131 11.78 -9.47 -8.63
CA GLY A 131 11.93 -10.26 -9.84
C GLY A 131 10.64 -10.79 -10.49
N ALA A 132 9.46 -10.49 -9.92
CA ALA A 132 8.18 -10.98 -10.42
C ALA A 132 7.14 -9.89 -10.65
N ALA A 133 7.26 -8.75 -9.98
CA ALA A 133 6.35 -7.63 -10.14
C ALA A 133 7.11 -6.30 -10.13
N GLU A 134 6.67 -5.38 -10.98
CA GLU A 134 7.15 -4.01 -11.06
C GLU A 134 5.96 -3.06 -10.98
N GLY A 135 6.18 -1.86 -10.48
CA GLY A 135 5.14 -0.83 -10.36
C GLY A 135 5.66 0.45 -9.73
N GLU A 136 4.84 1.46 -9.78
CA GLU A 136 5.13 2.76 -9.19
C GLU A 136 3.88 3.36 -8.53
N LEU A 137 4.11 4.29 -7.61
CA LEU A 137 3.08 5.15 -7.03
C LEU A 137 3.36 6.59 -7.46
N VAL A 138 2.34 7.27 -7.94
CA VAL A 138 2.43 8.67 -8.30
C VAL A 138 1.26 9.46 -7.68
N PHE A 139 1.52 10.68 -7.26
CA PHE A 139 0.49 11.63 -6.90
C PHE A 139 0.12 12.43 -8.13
N VAL A 140 -1.18 12.57 -8.36
CA VAL A 140 -1.73 13.36 -9.45
C VAL A 140 -2.73 14.36 -8.91
N ASP A 141 -2.75 15.54 -9.48
CA ASP A 141 -3.74 16.56 -9.15
C ASP A 141 -5.08 16.27 -9.84
N SER A 142 -6.16 16.80 -9.26
CA SER A 142 -7.49 16.71 -9.85
C SER A 142 -7.49 17.32 -11.26
N GLY A 143 -8.03 16.58 -12.22
CA GLY A 143 -8.09 17.00 -13.61
C GLY A 143 -6.88 16.61 -14.44
N THR A 144 -5.90 15.89 -13.88
CA THR A 144 -4.80 15.29 -14.63
C THR A 144 -5.32 14.13 -15.48
N GLU A 145 -5.00 14.14 -16.77
CA GLU A 145 -5.20 12.99 -17.66
C GLU A 145 -4.00 12.06 -17.55
N LEU A 146 -4.26 10.77 -17.41
CA LEU A 146 -3.24 9.73 -17.37
C LEU A 146 -3.34 8.89 -18.64
N ASP A 147 -2.22 8.73 -19.35
CA ASP A 147 -2.07 7.69 -20.37
C ASP A 147 -1.72 6.36 -19.66
N LEU A 148 -2.65 5.39 -19.73
CA LEU A 148 -2.53 4.06 -19.12
C LEU A 148 -2.31 3.00 -20.20
#